data_7e9b23b211de6c813aab905efb0aea1e
#
_entry.id   7e9b23b211de6c813aab905efb0aea1e
#
_cell.length_a   1.000
_cell.length_b   1.000
_cell.length_c   1.000
_cell.angle_alpha   90.00
_cell.angle_beta   90.00
_cell.angle_gamma   90.00
#
_symmetry.space_group_name_H-M   'P 1'
#
loop_
_entity.id
_entity.type
_entity.pdbx_description
1 polymer ?
#
loop_
_entity_poly.entity_id
_entity_poly.type
_entity_poly.pdbx_seq_one_letter_code
_entity_poly.pdbx_strand_id
1 'polypeptide(L)'
;MRKKYLSLSILAIGAAMFTACSDDDINGGNGNPNKPLAELSKPKANPWLAQEEYSITHFNSAQTDAFTAKVKDGTFYADLTKCKATSSGPVNLMTLASTSQKYMWGMSSDRVSIIDVSNGNFERLAEAGLPGITMKTQEQLSILTSSYSSYSELATAATGVLGPAPQLSMANGNYVLCDKDNYVYTNAGHTMARYKLKNPNNPKEGIELDNQIKLTPYINNSHTLVGVSMTYDGHLIVAAQNALVVLNRELTKVEDTYNLVSTQILTNSIAVDENGGVYVASNNRQANGKGLMQKLICKNGKFSDSESDGAWKAEYDGGPATPCIKLGYGTGSTPTLMGFGNDEDKLVVITDGSKRMKLVAFWRDAIPADAKPVDSNNKRLAGTFDITCGLPASTEWVQSEQSVVAAGYDAFVVNNISQTKEDISDKIIGVLAIGPTIETPRGAECVSWNTKENKWETKWTRADVSSPSMIPAVSTSSEMVFVSGWNDTTGWEVTGLDWHTGATRHRTILGKDNRANGAYAIIQFFDNGDLLYNSVSGPFRVQIK
;
A
#
# COMPACT_ATOMS: atom_id res chain seq x y z
N MET A 1 -53.28 63.34 9.01
CA MET A 1 -52.55 63.05 10.23
C MET A 1 -52.60 61.57 10.55
N ARG A 2 -51.54 60.81 10.22
CA ARG A 2 -51.35 59.42 10.70
C ARG A 2 -49.83 59.23 10.90
N LYS A 3 -49.43 59.07 12.15
CA LYS A 3 -48.07 58.81 12.58
C LYS A 3 -47.70 57.38 12.20
N LYS A 4 -46.55 57.21 11.52
CA LYS A 4 -45.88 55.93 11.31
C LYS A 4 -45.00 55.62 12.52
N TYR A 5 -45.21 54.49 13.15
CA TYR A 5 -44.31 53.95 14.15
C TYR A 5 -43.27 53.07 13.44
N LEU A 6 -42.01 53.40 13.65
CA LEU A 6 -40.85 52.60 13.23
C LEU A 6 -40.53 51.66 14.39
N SER A 7 -40.66 50.36 14.18
CA SER A 7 -40.22 49.36 15.15
C SER A 7 -38.77 49.01 14.88
N LEU A 8 -37.93 49.31 15.87
CA LEU A 8 -36.52 48.94 15.89
C LEU A 8 -36.41 47.50 16.46
N SER A 9 -36.00 46.55 15.64
CA SER A 9 -35.66 45.19 16.10
C SER A 9 -34.22 45.21 16.61
N ILE A 10 -34.05 45.04 17.89
CA ILE A 10 -32.74 44.87 18.54
C ILE A 10 -32.35 43.39 18.35
N LEU A 11 -31.30 43.16 17.60
CA LEU A 11 -30.66 41.85 17.48
C LEU A 11 -29.74 41.66 18.72
N ALA A 12 -30.16 40.79 19.63
CA ALA A 12 -29.30 40.37 20.75
C ALA A 12 -28.27 39.37 20.26
N ILE A 13 -27.02 39.79 20.20
CA ILE A 13 -25.88 38.89 19.98
C ILE A 13 -25.59 38.23 21.33
N GLY A 14 -25.98 36.96 21.43
CA GLY A 14 -25.60 36.12 22.57
C GLY A 14 -24.10 35.79 22.48
N ALA A 15 -23.29 36.41 23.31
CA ALA A 15 -21.92 35.97 23.54
C ALA A 15 -21.97 34.65 24.31
N ALA A 16 -21.72 33.54 23.65
CA ALA A 16 -21.42 32.29 24.35
C ALA A 16 -20.06 32.42 25.00
N MET A 17 -20.07 32.59 26.30
CA MET A 17 -18.87 32.41 27.12
C MET A 17 -18.50 30.92 27.08
N PHE A 18 -17.43 30.59 26.37
CA PHE A 18 -16.74 29.34 26.60
C PHE A 18 -16.09 29.40 27.95
N THR A 19 -16.69 28.75 28.94
CA THR A 19 -15.99 28.40 30.17
C THR A 19 -14.86 27.44 29.76
N ALA A 20 -13.62 27.89 29.95
CA ALA A 20 -12.47 27.02 29.95
C ALA A 20 -12.70 25.96 31.03
N CYS A 21 -13.04 24.75 30.64
CA CYS A 21 -12.83 23.59 31.49
C CYS A 21 -11.32 23.40 31.61
N SER A 22 -10.88 23.34 32.85
CA SER A 22 -9.55 23.02 33.30
C SER A 22 -9.00 21.77 32.56
N ASP A 23 -7.72 21.85 32.21
CA ASP A 23 -6.87 20.74 31.83
C ASP A 23 -6.96 19.62 32.87
N ASP A 24 -7.88 18.70 32.69
CA ASP A 24 -7.81 17.39 33.31
C ASP A 24 -7.26 16.44 32.27
N ASP A 25 -6.07 15.97 32.55
CA ASP A 25 -5.25 15.01 31.82
C ASP A 25 -6.02 13.94 31.05
N ILE A 26 -6.26 14.17 29.76
CA ILE A 26 -6.50 13.08 28.81
C ILE A 26 -5.12 12.61 28.34
N ASN A 27 -4.34 12.08 29.26
CA ASN A 27 -3.16 11.28 28.99
C ASN A 27 -3.59 9.81 28.80
N GLY A 28 -4.16 9.53 27.66
CA GLY A 28 -4.43 8.19 27.21
C GLY A 28 -3.36 7.73 26.22
N GLY A 29 -2.46 6.84 26.65
CA GLY A 29 -1.44 6.22 25.80
C GLY A 29 -0.39 7.19 25.25
N ASN A 30 0.81 6.74 24.94
CA ASN A 30 1.97 7.51 24.46
C ASN A 30 1.77 8.38 23.20
N GLY A 31 0.55 8.66 22.79
CA GLY A 31 0.17 9.64 21.80
C GLY A 31 -0.30 10.93 22.46
N ASN A 32 0.63 11.83 22.81
CA ASN A 32 0.25 13.23 22.96
C ASN A 32 -0.46 13.64 21.66
N PRO A 33 -1.78 13.95 21.65
CA PRO A 33 -2.52 14.28 20.43
C PRO A 33 -1.96 15.50 19.70
N ASN A 34 -1.06 16.23 20.33
CA ASN A 34 -0.36 17.40 19.79
C ASN A 34 1.09 17.09 19.37
N LYS A 35 1.54 15.84 19.44
CA LYS A 35 2.91 15.51 19.03
C LYS A 35 2.97 15.36 17.50
N PRO A 36 3.85 16.11 16.79
CA PRO A 36 4.00 15.99 15.35
C PRO A 36 4.29 14.55 14.93
N LEU A 37 3.71 14.11 13.81
CA LEU A 37 3.93 12.74 13.29
C LEU A 37 5.41 12.43 13.06
N ALA A 38 6.20 13.43 12.68
CA ALA A 38 7.63 13.29 12.48
C ALA A 38 8.42 12.89 13.75
N GLU A 39 7.85 13.15 14.92
CA GLU A 39 8.43 12.88 16.24
C GLU A 39 7.91 11.58 16.89
N LEU A 40 6.94 10.91 16.26
CA LEU A 40 6.43 9.64 16.75
C LEU A 40 7.49 8.53 16.59
N SER A 41 7.35 7.47 17.37
CA SER A 41 8.18 6.27 17.24
C SER A 41 8.02 5.66 15.85
N LYS A 42 9.15 5.27 15.26
CA LYS A 42 9.24 4.74 13.89
C LYS A 42 9.77 3.30 13.91
N PRO A 43 9.48 2.52 12.87
CA PRO A 43 10.16 1.25 12.66
C PRO A 43 11.69 1.47 12.64
N LYS A 44 12.43 0.54 13.18
CA LYS A 44 13.88 0.52 13.01
C LYS A 44 14.21 0.30 11.53
N ALA A 45 15.09 1.15 10.97
CA ALA A 45 15.54 0.99 9.59
C ALA A 45 16.25 -0.37 9.41
N ASN A 46 15.93 -1.06 8.31
CA ASN A 46 16.59 -2.33 7.99
C ASN A 46 17.99 -2.05 7.43
N PRO A 47 19.07 -2.54 8.09
CA PRO A 47 20.44 -2.21 7.70
C PRO A 47 20.89 -2.83 6.37
N TRP A 48 20.07 -3.73 5.80
CA TRP A 48 20.37 -4.42 4.55
C TRP A 48 19.62 -3.84 3.36
N LEU A 49 18.65 -2.95 3.57
CA LEU A 49 17.93 -2.26 2.52
C LEU A 49 18.59 -0.93 2.15
N ALA A 50 18.32 -0.43 0.96
CA ALA A 50 18.59 0.95 0.58
C ALA A 50 17.87 1.91 1.55
N GLN A 51 18.24 3.19 1.54
CA GLN A 51 17.57 4.18 2.38
C GLN A 51 16.06 4.20 2.12
N GLU A 52 15.29 4.24 3.18
CA GLU A 52 13.82 4.16 3.16
C GLU A 52 13.18 5.54 2.84
N GLU A 53 13.80 6.34 1.99
CA GLU A 53 13.28 7.62 1.52
C GLU A 53 12.22 7.44 0.44
N TYR A 54 12.36 6.38 -0.35
CA TYR A 54 11.46 6.00 -1.42
C TYR A 54 10.94 4.59 -1.19
N SER A 55 9.83 4.27 -1.82
CA SER A 55 9.19 2.98 -1.62
C SER A 55 10.12 1.81 -1.99
N ILE A 56 10.38 0.98 -0.99
CA ILE A 56 11.01 -0.34 -1.12
C ILE A 56 9.95 -1.36 -0.71
N THR A 57 8.84 -1.47 -1.38
CA THR A 57 7.64 -2.14 -0.91
C THR A 57 7.10 -1.49 0.38
N HIS A 58 6.08 -0.65 0.30
CA HIS A 58 5.44 0.05 1.44
C HIS A 58 6.40 0.91 2.32
N PHE A 59 7.44 1.49 1.76
CA PHE A 59 8.45 2.38 2.36
C PHE A 59 9.38 1.74 3.38
N ASN A 60 8.96 0.78 4.17
CA ASN A 60 9.79 0.16 5.21
C ASN A 60 9.38 -1.29 5.49
N SER A 61 10.22 -2.04 6.20
CA SER A 61 9.98 -3.46 6.50
C SER A 61 8.73 -3.71 7.34
N ALA A 62 8.26 -2.71 8.11
CA ALA A 62 7.03 -2.77 8.91
C ALA A 62 5.76 -2.46 8.09
N GLN A 63 5.91 -2.07 6.82
CA GLN A 63 4.81 -1.82 5.87
C GLN A 63 3.86 -0.69 6.32
N THR A 64 4.41 0.42 6.88
CA THR A 64 3.58 1.49 7.46
C THR A 64 2.99 2.44 6.43
N ASP A 65 3.50 2.44 5.20
CA ASP A 65 3.15 3.40 4.14
C ASP A 65 3.36 4.86 4.57
N ALA A 66 4.40 5.11 5.40
CA ALA A 66 4.78 6.43 5.89
C ALA A 66 6.10 6.89 5.28
N PHE A 67 6.14 8.13 4.82
CA PHE A 67 7.32 8.78 4.23
C PHE A 67 7.55 10.17 4.84
N THR A 68 8.71 10.79 4.56
CA THR A 68 9.13 12.04 5.21
C THR A 68 9.08 13.28 4.31
N ALA A 69 8.97 13.14 2.99
CA ALA A 69 8.95 14.26 2.08
C ALA A 69 7.84 15.26 2.43
N LYS A 70 8.16 16.57 2.42
CA LYS A 70 7.19 17.64 2.72
C LYS A 70 6.41 17.99 1.46
N VAL A 71 5.08 17.95 1.54
CA VAL A 71 4.17 18.29 0.44
C VAL A 71 3.42 19.58 0.77
N LYS A 72 3.26 20.46 -0.23
CA LYS A 72 2.58 21.75 -0.10
C LYS A 72 1.06 21.57 -0.03
N ASP A 73 0.40 22.42 0.74
CA ASP A 73 -1.04 22.64 0.68
C ASP A 73 -1.42 23.37 -0.61
N GLY A 74 -2.61 23.10 -1.13
CA GLY A 74 -3.15 23.79 -2.31
C GLY A 74 -3.73 22.87 -3.37
N THR A 75 -4.22 23.48 -4.45
CA THR A 75 -4.70 22.76 -5.62
C THR A 75 -3.80 23.07 -6.82
N PHE A 76 -3.29 22.01 -7.42
CA PHE A 76 -2.33 22.04 -8.52
C PHE A 76 -2.91 21.32 -9.73
N TYR A 77 -2.63 21.82 -10.92
CA TYR A 77 -3.09 21.24 -12.18
C TYR A 77 -1.89 20.73 -12.97
N ALA A 78 -1.86 19.45 -13.25
CA ALA A 78 -0.83 18.82 -14.04
C ALA A 78 -1.25 18.72 -15.51
N ASP A 79 -0.42 19.20 -16.40
CA ASP A 79 -0.52 18.92 -17.83
C ASP A 79 0.39 17.71 -18.12
N LEU A 80 -0.18 16.52 -18.25
CA LEU A 80 0.57 15.29 -18.46
C LEU A 80 1.42 15.30 -19.75
N THR A 81 1.09 16.16 -20.71
CA THR A 81 1.91 16.32 -21.93
C THR A 81 3.23 17.04 -21.66
N LYS A 82 3.29 17.81 -20.58
CA LYS A 82 4.48 18.55 -20.13
C LYS A 82 5.17 17.92 -18.94
N CYS A 83 4.57 16.92 -18.30
CA CYS A 83 5.22 16.20 -17.22
C CYS A 83 6.40 15.40 -17.75
N LYS A 84 7.49 15.42 -17.01
CA LYS A 84 8.61 14.53 -17.29
C LYS A 84 8.18 13.10 -16.99
N ALA A 85 8.21 12.25 -18.01
CA ALA A 85 7.81 10.86 -17.93
C ALA A 85 8.87 9.97 -18.55
N THR A 86 8.93 8.73 -18.12
CA THR A 86 9.76 7.71 -18.75
C THR A 86 8.92 6.49 -19.09
N SER A 87 9.09 5.96 -20.30
CA SER A 87 8.48 4.69 -20.68
C SER A 87 9.25 3.55 -20.03
N SER A 88 8.66 2.91 -19.03
CA SER A 88 9.32 1.87 -18.24
C SER A 88 8.54 0.57 -18.18
N GLY A 89 7.72 0.31 -19.19
CA GLY A 89 6.88 -0.89 -19.29
C GLY A 89 5.54 -0.76 -18.56
N PRO A 90 4.69 -1.78 -18.62
CA PRO A 90 3.41 -1.79 -17.92
C PRO A 90 3.64 -1.78 -16.43
N VAL A 91 2.95 -0.88 -15.76
CA VAL A 91 3.01 -0.78 -14.31
C VAL A 91 2.17 -1.87 -13.68
N ASN A 92 2.81 -2.55 -12.76
CA ASN A 92 2.16 -3.38 -11.78
C ASN A 92 2.90 -3.12 -10.49
N LEU A 93 2.43 -2.70 -9.42
CA LEU A 93 3.13 -2.38 -8.16
C LEU A 93 4.54 -1.77 -8.39
N MET A 94 4.65 -0.85 -9.36
CA MET A 94 5.95 -0.24 -9.64
C MET A 94 6.45 0.49 -8.41
N THR A 95 7.61 0.05 -7.93
CA THR A 95 8.31 0.63 -6.81
C THR A 95 9.59 1.26 -7.31
N LEU A 96 9.85 2.48 -6.91
CA LEU A 96 11.12 3.15 -7.16
C LEU A 96 11.91 3.18 -5.86
N ALA A 97 13.13 2.68 -5.91
CA ALA A 97 14.05 2.61 -4.78
C ALA A 97 15.47 2.88 -5.25
N SER A 98 16.35 3.32 -4.37
CA SER A 98 17.76 3.56 -4.69
C SER A 98 18.61 3.75 -3.44
N THR A 99 19.92 3.54 -3.59
CA THR A 99 20.95 3.99 -2.65
C THR A 99 21.46 5.40 -2.98
N SER A 100 20.92 6.04 -4.01
CA SER A 100 21.40 7.33 -4.51
C SER A 100 20.26 8.33 -4.67
N GLN A 101 20.46 9.54 -4.20
CA GLN A 101 19.52 10.64 -4.44
C GLN A 101 19.49 11.13 -5.91
N LYS A 102 20.42 10.67 -6.75
CA LYS A 102 20.50 11.06 -8.18
C LYS A 102 19.78 10.07 -9.09
N TYR A 103 19.71 8.82 -8.72
CA TYR A 103 19.20 7.75 -9.56
C TYR A 103 18.22 6.90 -8.79
N MET A 104 17.19 6.40 -9.45
CA MET A 104 16.21 5.48 -8.90
C MET A 104 16.06 4.26 -9.79
N TRP A 105 15.90 3.10 -9.18
CA TRP A 105 15.44 1.92 -9.87
C TRP A 105 13.95 2.01 -10.12
N GLY A 106 13.54 1.76 -11.36
CA GLY A 106 12.13 1.58 -11.72
C GLY A 106 11.85 0.11 -12.04
N MET A 107 10.70 -0.39 -11.62
CA MET A 107 10.27 -1.76 -11.89
C MET A 107 8.91 -1.76 -12.56
N SER A 108 8.76 -2.61 -13.57
CA SER A 108 7.47 -2.92 -14.17
C SER A 108 7.31 -4.43 -14.35
N SER A 109 6.18 -4.86 -14.88
CA SER A 109 5.93 -6.29 -15.08
C SER A 109 6.80 -6.95 -16.18
N ASP A 110 7.57 -6.17 -16.93
CA ASP A 110 8.40 -6.71 -18.01
C ASP A 110 9.87 -6.28 -17.99
N ARG A 111 10.25 -5.27 -17.19
CA ARG A 111 11.61 -4.71 -17.18
C ARG A 111 12.01 -4.01 -15.89
N VAL A 112 13.31 -3.89 -15.72
CA VAL A 112 13.99 -3.05 -14.73
C VAL A 112 14.56 -1.83 -15.46
N SER A 113 14.47 -0.65 -14.86
CA SER A 113 15.02 0.60 -15.39
C SER A 113 15.85 1.33 -14.35
N ILE A 114 16.79 2.16 -14.80
CA ILE A 114 17.47 3.15 -13.96
C ILE A 114 17.13 4.54 -14.49
N ILE A 115 16.69 5.41 -13.59
CA ILE A 115 16.11 6.73 -13.91
C ILE A 115 16.94 7.81 -13.23
N ASP A 116 17.39 8.81 -13.98
CA ASP A 116 18.00 10.02 -13.43
C ASP A 116 16.88 10.94 -12.89
N VAL A 117 16.93 11.19 -11.58
CA VAL A 117 15.99 12.07 -10.87
C VAL A 117 16.67 13.33 -10.35
N SER A 118 17.95 13.52 -10.64
CA SER A 118 18.74 14.66 -10.17
C SER A 118 18.25 15.98 -10.76
N ASN A 119 18.36 17.07 -10.01
CA ASN A 119 18.08 18.43 -10.48
C ASN A 119 16.73 18.61 -11.19
N GLY A 120 15.69 17.89 -10.72
CA GLY A 120 14.38 17.91 -11.35
C GLY A 120 14.31 17.15 -12.67
N ASN A 121 15.31 16.33 -13.02
CA ASN A 121 15.26 15.39 -14.14
C ASN A 121 14.29 14.24 -13.83
N PHE A 122 13.91 13.56 -14.89
CA PHE A 122 13.20 12.29 -14.84
C PHE A 122 13.42 11.60 -16.19
N GLU A 123 14.59 10.98 -16.34
CA GLU A 123 15.05 10.41 -17.61
C GLU A 123 15.53 8.98 -17.39
N ARG A 124 15.00 8.04 -18.17
CA ARG A 124 15.50 6.67 -18.19
C ARG A 124 16.89 6.64 -18.82
N LEU A 125 17.89 6.20 -18.08
CA LEU A 125 19.26 6.07 -18.55
C LEU A 125 19.55 4.70 -19.17
N ALA A 126 18.95 3.64 -18.62
CA ALA A 126 19.07 2.27 -19.11
C ALA A 126 17.88 1.42 -18.69
N GLU A 127 17.69 0.30 -19.35
CA GLU A 127 16.71 -0.73 -19.01
C GLU A 127 17.23 -2.14 -19.32
N ALA A 128 16.66 -3.14 -18.64
CA ALA A 128 16.89 -4.57 -18.92
C ALA A 128 15.57 -5.34 -18.75
N GLY A 129 15.32 -6.28 -19.65
CA GLY A 129 14.13 -7.14 -19.58
C GLY A 129 14.18 -8.10 -18.39
N LEU A 130 13.02 -8.52 -17.90
CA LEU A 130 12.91 -9.59 -16.91
C LEU A 130 13.17 -10.95 -17.60
N PRO A 131 13.75 -11.94 -16.87
CA PRO A 131 14.09 -13.24 -17.45
C PRO A 131 12.91 -13.95 -18.11
N GLY A 132 13.00 -14.20 -19.41
CA GLY A 132 11.98 -14.89 -20.17
C GLY A 132 10.70 -14.08 -20.47
N ILE A 133 10.66 -12.79 -20.14
CA ILE A 133 9.52 -11.91 -20.38
C ILE A 133 9.82 -10.99 -21.57
N THR A 134 8.90 -10.92 -22.52
CA THR A 134 9.00 -10.00 -23.66
C THR A 134 8.56 -8.61 -23.27
N MET A 135 9.44 -7.62 -23.45
CA MET A 135 9.13 -6.21 -23.18
C MET A 135 8.04 -5.71 -24.15
N LYS A 136 7.06 -5.00 -23.62
CA LYS A 136 6.01 -4.35 -24.42
C LYS A 136 6.55 -3.10 -25.09
N THR A 137 6.08 -2.84 -26.32
CA THR A 137 6.41 -1.62 -27.04
C THR A 137 5.60 -0.43 -26.54
N GLN A 138 6.02 0.80 -26.89
CA GLN A 138 5.28 2.00 -26.53
C GLN A 138 3.88 2.04 -27.16
N GLU A 139 3.72 1.51 -28.40
CA GLU A 139 2.41 1.40 -29.05
C GLU A 139 1.48 0.47 -28.25
N GLN A 140 2.00 -0.67 -27.80
CA GLN A 140 1.22 -1.59 -26.96
C GLN A 140 0.80 -0.95 -25.63
N LEU A 141 1.70 -0.21 -24.99
CA LEU A 141 1.38 0.49 -23.74
C LEU A 141 0.35 1.60 -23.95
N SER A 142 0.39 2.30 -25.08
CA SER A 142 -0.58 3.35 -25.38
C SER A 142 -2.01 2.83 -25.55
N ILE A 143 -2.18 1.58 -25.96
CA ILE A 143 -3.48 0.92 -26.01
C ILE A 143 -4.11 0.81 -24.62
N LEU A 144 -3.32 0.46 -23.60
CA LEU A 144 -3.81 0.32 -22.20
C LEU A 144 -4.29 1.64 -21.59
N THR A 145 -3.83 2.76 -22.13
CA THR A 145 -4.16 4.11 -21.64
C THR A 145 -5.09 4.91 -22.56
N SER A 146 -5.53 4.30 -23.65
CA SER A 146 -6.52 4.90 -24.55
C SER A 146 -7.86 5.10 -23.86
N SER A 147 -8.65 6.05 -24.35
CA SER A 147 -10.01 6.27 -23.89
C SER A 147 -10.95 5.23 -24.51
N TYR A 148 -11.74 4.57 -23.69
CA TYR A 148 -12.75 3.61 -24.09
C TYR A 148 -14.12 4.05 -23.62
N SER A 149 -15.16 3.72 -24.38
CA SER A 149 -16.54 4.09 -24.04
C SER A 149 -17.22 3.06 -23.13
N SER A 150 -16.66 1.86 -23.03
CA SER A 150 -17.21 0.78 -22.22
C SER A 150 -16.13 -0.16 -21.68
N TYR A 151 -16.49 -0.89 -20.60
CA TYR A 151 -15.65 -1.96 -20.06
C TYR A 151 -15.32 -3.03 -21.12
N SER A 152 -16.26 -3.41 -21.95
CA SER A 152 -16.07 -4.46 -22.98
C SER A 152 -15.02 -4.07 -24.03
N GLU A 153 -15.03 -2.81 -24.49
CA GLU A 153 -14.02 -2.30 -25.42
C GLU A 153 -12.63 -2.30 -24.79
N LEU A 154 -12.50 -1.78 -23.56
CA LEU A 154 -11.25 -1.81 -22.82
C LEU A 154 -10.76 -3.25 -22.59
N ALA A 155 -11.65 -4.15 -22.18
CA ALA A 155 -11.30 -5.55 -21.93
C ALA A 155 -10.75 -6.24 -23.18
N THR A 156 -11.36 -6.00 -24.33
CA THR A 156 -10.89 -6.53 -25.63
C THR A 156 -9.50 -5.99 -25.98
N ALA A 157 -9.32 -4.68 -25.86
CA ALA A 157 -8.04 -4.03 -26.19
C ALA A 157 -6.92 -4.45 -25.22
N ALA A 158 -7.20 -4.45 -23.91
CA ALA A 158 -6.23 -4.87 -22.90
C ALA A 158 -5.83 -6.33 -23.03
N THR A 159 -6.77 -7.24 -23.34
CA THR A 159 -6.49 -8.65 -23.61
C THR A 159 -5.61 -8.82 -24.85
N GLY A 160 -5.79 -7.99 -25.87
CA GLY A 160 -4.92 -7.96 -27.06
C GLY A 160 -3.46 -7.63 -26.73
N VAL A 161 -3.22 -6.77 -25.73
CA VAL A 161 -1.86 -6.39 -25.28
C VAL A 161 -1.29 -7.38 -24.27
N LEU A 162 -2.08 -7.77 -23.27
CA LEU A 162 -1.64 -8.52 -22.10
C LEU A 162 -1.80 -10.04 -22.26
N GLY A 163 -2.54 -10.48 -23.29
CA GLY A 163 -2.87 -11.89 -23.52
C GLY A 163 -4.18 -12.31 -22.83
N PRO A 164 -4.57 -13.58 -22.97
CA PRO A 164 -5.86 -14.10 -22.50
C PRO A 164 -6.00 -14.23 -20.98
N ALA A 165 -4.92 -14.03 -20.24
CA ALA A 165 -4.90 -14.02 -18.78
C ALA A 165 -4.09 -12.81 -18.28
N PRO A 166 -4.64 -11.57 -18.38
CA PRO A 166 -3.94 -10.34 -18.02
C PRO A 166 -3.35 -10.37 -16.62
N GLN A 167 -4.07 -10.90 -15.65
CA GLN A 167 -3.60 -11.03 -14.27
C GLN A 167 -2.30 -11.87 -14.16
N LEU A 168 -2.17 -12.97 -14.91
CA LEU A 168 -0.95 -13.77 -14.89
C LEU A 168 0.19 -13.08 -15.63
N SER A 169 -0.09 -12.42 -16.76
CA SER A 169 0.96 -11.70 -17.50
C SER A 169 1.51 -10.50 -16.75
N MET A 170 0.74 -9.92 -15.83
CA MET A 170 1.17 -8.83 -14.94
C MET A 170 1.63 -9.30 -13.53
N ALA A 171 1.74 -10.59 -13.30
CA ALA A 171 2.22 -11.16 -12.04
C ALA A 171 3.76 -11.11 -11.87
N ASN A 172 4.48 -10.45 -12.78
CA ASN A 172 5.93 -10.27 -12.72
C ASN A 172 6.24 -8.87 -12.20
N GLY A 173 7.36 -8.69 -11.52
CA GLY A 173 7.77 -7.39 -11.01
C GLY A 173 6.82 -6.80 -9.95
N ASN A 174 6.00 -7.64 -9.29
CA ASN A 174 4.98 -7.20 -8.34
C ASN A 174 5.59 -6.53 -7.11
N TYR A 175 6.70 -7.08 -6.65
CA TYR A 175 7.43 -6.57 -5.51
C TYR A 175 8.90 -6.44 -5.87
N VAL A 176 9.50 -5.36 -5.39
CA VAL A 176 10.89 -5.04 -5.63
C VAL A 176 11.56 -4.65 -4.32
N LEU A 177 12.79 -5.06 -4.14
CA LEU A 177 13.67 -4.56 -3.08
C LEU A 177 14.92 -3.97 -3.73
N CYS A 178 15.44 -2.89 -3.16
CA CYS A 178 16.78 -2.42 -3.40
C CYS A 178 17.60 -2.58 -2.12
N ASP A 179 18.73 -3.28 -2.18
CA ASP A 179 19.55 -3.48 -1.00
C ASP A 179 20.58 -2.35 -0.80
N LYS A 180 21.27 -2.37 0.34
CA LYS A 180 22.28 -1.37 0.72
C LYS A 180 23.47 -1.27 -0.25
N ASP A 181 23.68 -2.28 -1.08
CA ASP A 181 24.76 -2.36 -2.06
C ASP A 181 24.25 -2.03 -3.49
N ASN A 182 23.02 -1.50 -3.58
CA ASN A 182 22.32 -1.10 -4.82
C ASN A 182 22.00 -2.24 -5.78
N TYR A 183 21.84 -3.46 -5.27
CA TYR A 183 21.22 -4.53 -6.04
C TYR A 183 19.71 -4.45 -5.93
N VAL A 184 19.03 -4.68 -7.04
CA VAL A 184 17.56 -4.74 -7.08
C VAL A 184 17.09 -6.16 -7.30
N TYR A 185 16.09 -6.57 -6.51
CA TYR A 185 15.51 -7.91 -6.51
C TYR A 185 14.06 -7.85 -6.96
N THR A 186 13.68 -8.75 -7.85
CA THR A 186 12.31 -8.86 -8.34
C THR A 186 12.02 -10.27 -8.86
N ASN A 187 10.76 -10.52 -9.24
CA ASN A 187 10.36 -11.80 -9.80
C ASN A 187 10.03 -11.74 -11.29
N ALA A 188 10.31 -12.85 -11.98
CA ALA A 188 9.80 -13.19 -13.30
C ALA A 188 9.18 -14.60 -13.23
N GLY A 189 7.86 -14.70 -13.17
CA GLY A 189 7.16 -15.93 -12.85
C GLY A 189 7.66 -16.52 -11.52
N HIS A 190 8.15 -17.75 -11.55
CA HIS A 190 8.70 -18.45 -10.37
C HIS A 190 10.22 -18.24 -10.17
N THR A 191 10.81 -17.29 -10.86
CA THR A 191 12.24 -16.99 -10.78
C THR A 191 12.43 -15.68 -10.03
N MET A 192 13.24 -15.70 -8.96
CA MET A 192 13.79 -14.49 -8.37
C MET A 192 15.02 -14.06 -9.15
N ALA A 193 15.10 -12.79 -9.48
CA ALA A 193 16.20 -12.19 -10.24
C ALA A 193 16.80 -11.02 -9.48
N ARG A 194 18.11 -10.89 -9.54
CA ARG A 194 18.91 -9.79 -8.95
C ARG A 194 19.63 -9.05 -10.06
N TYR A 195 19.48 -7.73 -10.09
CA TYR A 195 20.12 -6.86 -11.07
C TYR A 195 21.06 -5.88 -10.40
N LYS A 196 22.04 -5.41 -11.17
CA LYS A 196 22.97 -4.34 -10.78
C LYS A 196 23.29 -3.43 -11.97
N LEU A 197 23.88 -2.28 -11.71
CA LEU A 197 24.49 -1.46 -12.75
C LEU A 197 25.77 -2.10 -13.24
N LYS A 198 26.02 -2.10 -14.56
CA LYS A 198 27.31 -2.51 -15.14
C LYS A 198 28.45 -1.65 -14.64
N ASN A 199 28.18 -0.36 -14.49
CA ASN A 199 29.10 0.62 -13.91
C ASN A 199 28.33 1.52 -12.93
N PRO A 200 28.54 1.37 -11.60
CA PRO A 200 27.87 2.20 -10.60
C PRO A 200 28.11 3.70 -10.76
N ASN A 201 29.25 4.10 -11.38
CA ASN A 201 29.59 5.50 -11.61
C ASN A 201 29.02 6.07 -12.92
N ASN A 202 28.56 5.20 -13.82
CA ASN A 202 27.96 5.59 -15.09
C ASN A 202 26.76 4.68 -15.44
N PRO A 203 25.56 4.97 -14.93
CA PRO A 203 24.37 4.14 -15.16
C PRO A 203 23.98 4.00 -16.64
N LYS A 204 24.44 4.91 -17.52
CA LYS A 204 24.20 4.83 -18.97
C LYS A 204 24.89 3.64 -19.64
N GLU A 205 25.88 3.02 -19.00
CA GLU A 205 26.51 1.79 -19.51
C GLU A 205 25.60 0.57 -19.40
N GLY A 206 24.48 0.70 -18.68
CA GLY A 206 23.42 -0.30 -18.65
C GLY A 206 23.27 -1.06 -17.35
N ILE A 207 22.28 -1.92 -17.39
CA ILE A 207 21.90 -2.83 -16.31
C ILE A 207 22.29 -4.24 -16.73
N GLU A 208 22.73 -5.07 -15.78
CA GLU A 208 22.95 -6.50 -16.01
C GLU A 208 22.21 -7.36 -14.99
N LEU A 209 21.75 -8.51 -15.42
CA LEU A 209 21.28 -9.56 -14.56
C LEU A 209 22.49 -10.16 -13.83
N ASP A 210 22.59 -9.92 -12.53
CA ASP A 210 23.70 -10.43 -11.72
C ASP A 210 23.53 -11.92 -11.41
N ASN A 211 22.34 -12.29 -10.93
CA ASN A 211 22.01 -13.69 -10.65
C ASN A 211 20.50 -13.92 -10.65
N GLN A 212 20.11 -15.18 -10.71
CA GLN A 212 18.71 -15.61 -10.63
C GLN A 212 18.60 -17.03 -10.06
N ILE A 213 17.47 -17.29 -9.39
CA ILE A 213 17.17 -18.61 -8.83
C ILE A 213 15.72 -19.00 -9.12
N LYS A 214 15.53 -20.21 -9.63
CA LYS A 214 14.20 -20.76 -9.90
C LYS A 214 13.65 -21.45 -8.67
N LEU A 215 12.43 -21.10 -8.26
CA LEU A 215 11.79 -21.59 -7.04
C LEU A 215 10.85 -22.78 -7.24
N THR A 216 10.62 -23.22 -8.47
CA THR A 216 9.73 -24.35 -8.76
C THR A 216 10.02 -25.67 -8.02
N PRO A 217 11.26 -25.96 -7.55
CA PRO A 217 11.51 -27.12 -6.70
C PRO A 217 10.97 -26.98 -5.25
N TYR A 218 10.63 -25.77 -4.84
CA TYR A 218 10.28 -25.43 -3.44
C TYR A 218 8.84 -24.96 -3.28
N ILE A 219 8.19 -24.56 -4.37
CA ILE A 219 6.81 -24.06 -4.39
C ILE A 219 5.99 -24.80 -5.44
N ASN A 220 4.66 -24.80 -5.28
CA ASN A 220 3.79 -25.37 -6.28
C ASN A 220 3.75 -24.50 -7.55
N ASN A 221 3.98 -25.11 -8.71
CA ASN A 221 4.06 -24.42 -10.01
C ASN A 221 2.73 -23.74 -10.45
N SER A 222 1.61 -24.08 -9.84
CA SER A 222 0.32 -23.42 -10.09
C SER A 222 0.16 -22.12 -9.30
N HIS A 223 1.12 -21.76 -8.42
CA HIS A 223 1.06 -20.62 -7.54
C HIS A 223 2.06 -19.56 -7.95
N THR A 224 1.66 -18.27 -7.88
CA THR A 224 2.51 -17.12 -8.18
C THR A 224 3.29 -16.66 -6.96
N LEU A 225 4.34 -15.88 -7.17
CA LEU A 225 5.02 -15.12 -6.12
C LEU A 225 4.20 -13.85 -5.85
N VAL A 226 3.98 -13.56 -4.56
CA VAL A 226 3.07 -12.50 -4.10
C VAL A 226 3.71 -11.55 -3.10
N GLY A 227 5.01 -11.63 -2.90
CA GLY A 227 5.72 -10.71 -2.03
C GLY A 227 7.20 -11.03 -1.89
N VAL A 228 7.97 -10.02 -1.51
CA VAL A 228 9.37 -10.15 -1.12
C VAL A 228 9.68 -9.17 0.01
N SER A 229 10.47 -9.60 0.97
CA SER A 229 11.02 -8.76 2.03
C SER A 229 12.43 -9.20 2.38
N MET A 230 13.12 -8.43 3.21
CA MET A 230 14.47 -8.77 3.68
C MET A 230 14.51 -8.74 5.20
N THR A 231 15.09 -9.78 5.79
CA THR A 231 15.28 -9.84 7.24
C THR A 231 16.36 -8.87 7.70
N TYR A 232 16.39 -8.54 8.98
CA TYR A 232 17.39 -7.65 9.57
C TYR A 232 18.77 -8.30 9.73
N ASP A 233 18.91 -9.58 9.40
CA ASP A 233 20.19 -10.31 9.28
C ASP A 233 20.58 -10.60 7.82
N GLY A 234 19.83 -10.06 6.85
CA GLY A 234 20.22 -9.96 5.44
C GLY A 234 19.79 -11.13 4.56
N HIS A 235 18.80 -11.91 4.94
CA HIS A 235 18.20 -12.94 4.09
C HIS A 235 16.97 -12.41 3.37
N LEU A 236 16.73 -12.82 2.12
CA LEU A 236 15.48 -12.56 1.43
C LEU A 236 14.41 -13.56 1.84
N ILE A 237 13.20 -13.07 2.07
CA ILE A 237 12.01 -13.90 2.21
C ILE A 237 11.12 -13.63 1.01
N VAL A 238 10.84 -14.66 0.24
CA VAL A 238 9.92 -14.62 -0.89
C VAL A 238 8.62 -15.29 -0.48
N ALA A 239 7.53 -14.55 -0.62
CA ALA A 239 6.19 -15.07 -0.39
C ALA A 239 5.62 -15.61 -1.71
N ALA A 240 5.31 -16.90 -1.72
CA ALA A 240 4.49 -17.55 -2.74
C ALA A 240 3.10 -17.82 -2.18
N GLN A 241 2.13 -18.03 -3.05
CA GLN A 241 0.74 -18.28 -2.61
C GLN A 241 0.58 -19.44 -1.62
N ASN A 242 1.48 -20.40 -1.60
CA ASN A 242 1.42 -21.59 -0.74
C ASN A 242 2.59 -21.76 0.23
N ALA A 243 3.61 -20.91 0.15
CA ALA A 243 4.83 -21.07 0.93
C ALA A 243 5.58 -19.75 1.10
N LEU A 244 6.45 -19.70 2.10
CA LEU A 244 7.53 -18.72 2.21
C LEU A 244 8.87 -19.41 1.94
N VAL A 245 9.76 -18.75 1.21
CA VAL A 245 11.08 -19.28 0.86
C VAL A 245 12.14 -18.29 1.33
N VAL A 246 13.14 -18.75 2.08
CA VAL A 246 14.31 -17.95 2.48
C VAL A 246 15.44 -18.17 1.49
N LEU A 247 16.02 -17.08 1.01
CA LEU A 247 17.16 -17.08 0.08
C LEU A 247 18.32 -16.29 0.69
N ASN A 248 19.55 -16.70 0.34
CA ASN A 248 20.68 -15.81 0.54
C ASN A 248 20.63 -14.64 -0.45
N ARG A 249 21.25 -13.52 -0.10
CA ARG A 249 21.25 -12.29 -0.92
C ARG A 249 21.82 -12.49 -2.33
N GLU A 250 22.75 -13.40 -2.50
CA GLU A 250 23.39 -13.70 -3.79
C GLU A 250 22.49 -14.49 -4.74
N LEU A 251 21.32 -14.95 -4.28
CA LEU A 251 20.40 -15.83 -5.02
C LEU A 251 21.07 -17.13 -5.52
N THR A 252 22.01 -17.66 -4.75
CA THR A 252 22.71 -18.93 -5.07
C THR A 252 22.12 -20.13 -4.34
N LYS A 253 21.31 -19.87 -3.29
CA LYS A 253 20.83 -20.93 -2.39
C LYS A 253 19.47 -20.60 -1.80
N VAL A 254 18.57 -21.59 -1.79
CA VAL A 254 17.40 -21.62 -0.89
C VAL A 254 17.89 -22.16 0.45
N GLU A 255 17.66 -21.41 1.53
CA GLU A 255 18.14 -21.77 2.86
C GLU A 255 17.06 -22.48 3.67
N ASP A 256 15.79 -22.09 3.47
CA ASP A 256 14.65 -22.72 4.10
C ASP A 256 13.34 -22.50 3.34
N THR A 257 12.32 -23.29 3.68
CA THR A 257 10.97 -23.16 3.14
C THR A 257 9.94 -23.48 4.23
N TYR A 258 8.97 -22.58 4.41
CA TYR A 258 7.81 -22.81 5.26
C TYR A 258 6.56 -22.95 4.42
N ASN A 259 5.92 -24.11 4.47
CA ASN A 259 4.69 -24.39 3.74
C ASN A 259 3.47 -23.97 4.57
N LEU A 260 2.54 -23.22 3.94
CA LEU A 260 1.25 -22.96 4.56
C LEU A 260 0.41 -24.23 4.64
N VAL A 261 -0.51 -24.26 5.59
CA VAL A 261 -1.52 -25.32 5.61
C VAL A 261 -2.36 -25.28 4.33
N SER A 262 -2.76 -26.43 3.82
CA SER A 262 -3.36 -26.60 2.49
C SER A 262 -4.66 -25.81 2.27
N THR A 263 -5.37 -25.46 3.34
CA THR A 263 -6.58 -24.63 3.30
C THR A 263 -6.31 -23.15 3.14
N GLN A 264 -5.06 -22.70 3.28
CA GLN A 264 -4.67 -21.29 3.24
C GLN A 264 -3.93 -20.92 1.95
N ILE A 265 -4.03 -19.65 1.58
CA ILE A 265 -3.35 -19.06 0.44
C ILE A 265 -2.93 -17.63 0.77
N LEU A 266 -1.73 -17.24 0.35
CA LEU A 266 -1.30 -15.84 0.36
C LEU A 266 -1.77 -15.14 -0.91
N THR A 267 -2.20 -13.90 -0.77
CA THR A 267 -2.59 -13.04 -1.89
C THR A 267 -1.85 -11.70 -1.89
N ASN A 268 -1.03 -11.45 -0.84
CA ASN A 268 -0.26 -10.23 -0.72
C ASN A 268 1.07 -10.47 0.03
N SER A 269 1.85 -9.41 0.22
CA SER A 269 3.18 -9.45 0.80
C SER A 269 3.18 -9.65 2.32
N ILE A 270 4.33 -9.47 2.93
CA ILE A 270 4.63 -9.76 4.33
C ILE A 270 5.28 -8.55 4.99
N ALA A 271 5.16 -8.41 6.30
CA ALA A 271 5.95 -7.47 7.10
C ALA A 271 7.03 -8.21 7.87
N VAL A 272 8.12 -7.49 8.22
CA VAL A 272 9.25 -8.03 8.97
C VAL A 272 9.67 -7.03 10.04
N ASP A 273 10.04 -7.51 11.22
CA ASP A 273 10.60 -6.69 12.29
C ASP A 273 12.08 -7.00 12.59
N GLU A 274 12.69 -6.13 13.39
CA GLU A 274 14.10 -6.20 13.76
C GLU A 274 14.46 -7.37 14.69
N ASN A 275 13.49 -8.08 15.23
CA ASN A 275 13.67 -9.23 16.11
C ASN A 275 13.56 -10.57 15.36
N GLY A 276 13.40 -10.51 14.03
CA GLY A 276 13.24 -11.66 13.15
C GLY A 276 11.78 -12.13 13.03
N GLY A 277 10.83 -11.32 13.48
CA GLY A 277 9.40 -11.58 13.24
C GLY A 277 9.06 -11.42 11.77
N VAL A 278 8.34 -12.39 11.21
CA VAL A 278 7.81 -12.39 9.84
C VAL A 278 6.29 -12.53 9.94
N TYR A 279 5.58 -11.52 9.50
CA TYR A 279 4.13 -11.41 9.66
C TYR A 279 3.41 -11.72 8.36
N VAL A 280 2.51 -12.70 8.40
CA VAL A 280 1.88 -13.31 7.24
C VAL A 280 0.38 -13.38 7.46
N ALA A 281 -0.40 -12.72 6.61
CA ALA A 281 -1.85 -12.85 6.60
C ALA A 281 -2.28 -13.75 5.44
N SER A 282 -2.70 -14.97 5.74
CA SER A 282 -3.20 -15.91 4.74
C SER A 282 -4.72 -15.97 4.74
N ASN A 283 -5.29 -16.24 3.58
CA ASN A 283 -6.73 -16.34 3.37
C ASN A 283 -7.16 -17.80 3.26
N ASN A 284 -8.36 -18.12 3.70
CA ASN A 284 -8.93 -19.45 3.41
C ASN A 284 -9.25 -19.54 1.91
N ARG A 285 -9.02 -20.72 1.33
CA ARG A 285 -9.36 -21.00 -0.08
C ARG A 285 -10.86 -21.09 -0.33
N GLN A 286 -11.64 -21.22 0.73
CA GLN A 286 -13.10 -21.26 0.67
C GLN A 286 -13.69 -19.93 1.16
N ALA A 287 -14.73 -19.48 0.49
CA ALA A 287 -15.49 -18.32 0.90
C ALA A 287 -16.02 -18.52 2.34
N ASN A 288 -16.00 -17.46 3.14
CA ASN A 288 -16.39 -17.44 4.55
C ASN A 288 -15.56 -18.35 5.47
N GLY A 289 -14.46 -18.95 4.96
CA GLY A 289 -13.50 -19.64 5.80
C GLY A 289 -12.63 -18.66 6.60
N LYS A 290 -12.09 -19.12 7.74
CA LYS A 290 -11.19 -18.28 8.55
C LYS A 290 -9.85 -18.10 7.85
N GLY A 291 -9.39 -16.84 7.78
CA GLY A 291 -8.01 -16.51 7.48
C GLY A 291 -7.12 -16.66 8.72
N LEU A 292 -5.81 -16.72 8.51
CA LEU A 292 -4.82 -16.81 9.59
C LEU A 292 -3.85 -15.65 9.53
N MET A 293 -3.76 -14.89 10.61
CA MET A 293 -2.63 -13.99 10.87
C MET A 293 -1.58 -14.79 11.63
N GLN A 294 -0.33 -14.81 11.12
CA GLN A 294 0.76 -15.60 11.69
C GLN A 294 2.00 -14.73 11.87
N LYS A 295 2.66 -14.92 13.01
CA LYS A 295 4.05 -14.50 13.21
C LYS A 295 4.91 -15.75 13.17
N LEU A 296 5.83 -15.81 12.22
CA LEU A 296 6.95 -16.75 12.22
C LEU A 296 8.20 -16.03 12.72
N ILE A 297 9.17 -16.76 13.17
CA ILE A 297 10.50 -16.23 13.48
C ILE A 297 11.46 -16.73 12.41
N CYS A 298 12.19 -15.81 11.76
CA CYS A 298 13.25 -16.12 10.81
C CYS A 298 14.57 -15.59 11.36
N LYS A 299 15.51 -16.48 11.65
CA LYS A 299 16.85 -16.14 12.12
C LYS A 299 17.89 -17.04 11.44
N ASN A 300 18.99 -16.43 11.02
CA ASN A 300 20.08 -17.14 10.31
C ASN A 300 19.56 -17.97 9.13
N GLY A 301 18.59 -17.42 8.39
CA GLY A 301 18.00 -18.07 7.24
C GLY A 301 17.07 -19.24 7.54
N LYS A 302 16.60 -19.41 8.79
CA LYS A 302 15.71 -20.51 9.20
C LYS A 302 14.42 -20.01 9.82
N PHE A 303 13.31 -20.61 9.41
CA PHE A 303 12.01 -20.39 10.02
C PHE A 303 11.80 -21.23 11.27
N SER A 304 11.12 -20.63 12.24
CA SER A 304 10.49 -21.32 13.36
C SER A 304 9.03 -20.87 13.48
N ASP A 305 8.12 -21.82 13.70
CA ASP A 305 6.73 -21.58 14.08
C ASP A 305 6.44 -21.95 15.54
N SER A 306 7.50 -22.16 16.33
CA SER A 306 7.41 -22.48 17.75
C SER A 306 7.06 -21.25 18.59
N GLU A 307 6.07 -21.40 19.47
CA GLU A 307 5.71 -20.36 20.44
C GLU A 307 6.87 -20.03 21.40
N SER A 308 7.74 -20.99 21.71
CA SER A 308 8.93 -20.76 22.53
C SER A 308 9.92 -19.77 21.89
N ASP A 309 9.91 -19.65 20.56
CA ASP A 309 10.76 -18.70 19.82
C ASP A 309 10.05 -17.36 19.60
N GLY A 310 8.77 -17.25 19.98
CA GLY A 310 7.94 -16.06 19.85
C GLY A 310 7.01 -16.06 18.65
N ALA A 311 6.86 -17.20 17.96
CA ALA A 311 5.87 -17.36 16.89
C ALA A 311 4.45 -17.52 17.46
N TRP A 312 3.45 -17.22 16.65
CA TRP A 312 2.04 -17.40 17.00
C TRP A 312 1.13 -17.43 15.77
N LYS A 313 -0.10 -17.92 15.95
CA LYS A 313 -1.16 -17.95 14.93
C LYS A 313 -2.47 -17.48 15.55
N ALA A 314 -3.27 -16.72 14.79
CA ALA A 314 -4.58 -16.25 15.20
C ALA A 314 -5.53 -16.17 14.00
N GLU A 315 -6.79 -16.49 14.20
CA GLU A 315 -7.81 -16.47 13.16
C GLU A 315 -8.42 -15.08 12.99
N TYR A 316 -8.90 -14.79 11.75
CA TYR A 316 -9.73 -13.64 11.42
C TYR A 316 -10.82 -14.02 10.40
N ASP A 317 -11.82 -13.14 10.19
CA ASP A 317 -12.92 -13.41 9.28
C ASP A 317 -12.51 -13.28 7.81
N GLY A 318 -12.59 -14.39 7.05
CA GLY A 318 -12.20 -14.41 5.63
C GLY A 318 -13.27 -13.85 4.69
N GLY A 319 -14.53 -13.92 5.07
CA GLY A 319 -15.66 -13.36 4.31
C GLY A 319 -15.90 -13.99 2.94
N PRO A 320 -16.85 -13.45 2.16
CA PRO A 320 -17.17 -13.90 0.82
C PRO A 320 -16.20 -13.32 -0.22
N ALA A 321 -16.26 -13.85 -1.45
CA ALA A 321 -15.59 -13.24 -2.60
C ALA A 321 -16.18 -11.86 -2.91
N THR A 322 -15.31 -10.89 -3.21
CA THR A 322 -15.72 -9.55 -3.64
C THR A 322 -16.12 -9.54 -5.11
N PRO A 323 -17.03 -8.65 -5.52
CA PRO A 323 -17.51 -8.59 -6.91
C PRO A 323 -16.45 -8.06 -7.89
N CYS A 324 -15.47 -7.30 -7.42
CA CYS A 324 -14.46 -6.67 -8.29
C CYS A 324 -13.11 -6.50 -7.60
N ILE A 325 -12.10 -6.16 -8.33
CA ILE A 325 -10.68 -5.86 -8.10
C ILE A 325 -9.92 -6.63 -7.02
N LYS A 326 -10.49 -6.98 -5.90
CA LYS A 326 -9.80 -7.73 -4.85
C LYS A 326 -9.45 -9.16 -5.28
N LEU A 327 -8.21 -9.57 -5.04
CA LEU A 327 -7.66 -10.87 -5.44
C LEU A 327 -7.93 -11.95 -4.37
N GLY A 328 -9.14 -12.51 -4.33
CA GLY A 328 -9.47 -13.63 -3.43
C GLY A 328 -10.26 -13.23 -2.18
N TYR A 329 -10.27 -14.13 -1.20
CA TYR A 329 -10.97 -13.96 0.07
C TYR A 329 -10.04 -13.38 1.14
N GLY A 330 -10.60 -13.03 2.30
CA GLY A 330 -9.83 -12.57 3.45
C GLY A 330 -9.35 -11.14 3.32
N THR A 331 -8.24 -10.81 3.98
CA THR A 331 -7.71 -9.46 4.03
C THR A 331 -7.31 -8.92 2.65
N GLY A 332 -6.62 -9.68 1.82
CA GLY A 332 -6.02 -9.18 0.57
C GLY A 332 -4.92 -8.14 0.77
N SER A 333 -4.69 -7.66 1.99
CA SER A 333 -3.73 -6.60 2.33
C SER A 333 -2.42 -7.19 2.87
N THR A 334 -1.31 -6.45 2.69
CA THR A 334 -0.08 -6.71 3.44
C THR A 334 -0.30 -6.32 4.91
N PRO A 335 0.15 -7.12 5.90
CA PRO A 335 0.08 -6.73 7.31
C PRO A 335 0.90 -5.48 7.58
N THR A 336 0.39 -4.58 8.43
CA THR A 336 1.08 -3.36 8.86
C THR A 336 1.42 -3.45 10.35
N LEU A 337 2.66 -3.12 10.71
CA LEU A 337 3.07 -3.09 12.12
C LEU A 337 2.83 -1.70 12.72
N MET A 338 2.40 -1.68 13.98
CA MET A 338 2.19 -0.46 14.77
C MET A 338 2.85 -0.58 16.15
N GLY A 339 3.22 0.56 16.73
CA GLY A 339 3.92 0.64 18.00
C GLY A 339 5.38 0.20 17.88
N PHE A 340 6.32 1.13 18.05
CA PHE A 340 7.75 0.93 17.85
C PHE A 340 8.55 1.45 19.05
N GLY A 341 9.82 1.06 19.14
CA GLY A 341 10.70 1.51 20.21
C GLY A 341 10.10 1.25 21.60
N ASN A 342 9.88 2.31 22.36
CA ASN A 342 9.33 2.25 23.72
C ASN A 342 7.81 2.44 23.77
N ASP A 343 7.11 2.38 22.63
CA ASP A 343 5.64 2.43 22.61
C ASP A 343 5.06 1.28 23.44
N GLU A 344 3.96 1.57 24.14
CA GLU A 344 3.35 0.66 25.12
C GLU A 344 2.83 -0.61 24.43
N ASP A 345 1.98 -0.43 23.42
CA ASP A 345 1.39 -1.52 22.66
C ASP A 345 2.13 -1.81 21.37
N LYS A 346 2.36 -3.09 21.10
CA LYS A 346 2.95 -3.60 19.86
C LYS A 346 1.89 -4.39 19.10
N LEU A 347 1.46 -3.87 17.96
CA LEU A 347 0.36 -4.42 17.20
C LEU A 347 0.80 -4.80 15.77
N VAL A 348 0.09 -5.76 15.19
CA VAL A 348 0.01 -5.96 13.75
C VAL A 348 -1.45 -5.81 13.34
N VAL A 349 -1.70 -5.03 12.28
CA VAL A 349 -3.05 -4.68 11.85
C VAL A 349 -3.31 -5.09 10.41
N ILE A 350 -4.55 -5.51 10.15
CA ILE A 350 -5.08 -5.85 8.83
C ILE A 350 -6.54 -5.42 8.76
N THR A 351 -7.08 -5.29 7.55
CA THR A 351 -8.55 -5.35 7.34
C THR A 351 -8.97 -6.81 7.21
N ASP A 352 -10.14 -7.21 7.67
CA ASP A 352 -10.67 -8.56 7.47
C ASP A 352 -11.35 -8.73 6.09
N GLY A 353 -11.94 -9.89 5.84
CA GLY A 353 -12.62 -10.21 4.59
C GLY A 353 -14.13 -10.03 4.61
N SER A 354 -14.72 -9.50 5.67
CA SER A 354 -16.16 -9.29 5.77
C SER A 354 -16.69 -8.33 4.70
N LYS A 355 -17.95 -8.48 4.25
CA LYS A 355 -18.56 -7.54 3.27
C LYS A 355 -18.41 -6.08 3.69
N ARG A 356 -18.61 -5.80 4.96
CA ARG A 356 -18.23 -4.56 5.62
C ARG A 356 -17.06 -4.89 6.53
N MET A 357 -15.86 -4.53 6.07
CA MET A 357 -14.62 -4.94 6.71
C MET A 357 -14.50 -4.40 8.13
N LYS A 358 -13.77 -5.14 8.93
CA LYS A 358 -13.27 -4.66 10.22
C LYS A 358 -11.78 -4.39 10.12
N LEU A 359 -11.32 -3.39 10.83
CA LEU A 359 -9.91 -3.27 11.18
C LEU A 359 -9.64 -4.21 12.35
N VAL A 360 -8.65 -5.07 12.19
CA VAL A 360 -8.31 -6.12 13.15
C VAL A 360 -6.88 -5.91 13.62
N ALA A 361 -6.70 -5.79 14.93
CA ALA A 361 -5.39 -5.71 15.57
C ALA A 361 -5.07 -6.99 16.33
N PHE A 362 -3.82 -7.43 16.22
CA PHE A 362 -3.28 -8.55 16.99
C PHE A 362 -2.09 -8.09 17.80
N TRP A 363 -1.96 -8.59 19.03
CA TRP A 363 -0.76 -8.37 19.84
C TRP A 363 0.47 -8.95 19.12
N ARG A 364 1.42 -8.09 18.79
CA ARG A 364 2.59 -8.47 17.99
C ARG A 364 3.61 -9.28 18.79
N ASP A 365 3.84 -8.87 20.02
CA ASP A 365 4.82 -9.48 20.92
C ASP A 365 4.13 -10.07 22.16
N ALA A 366 4.44 -9.62 23.37
CA ALA A 366 3.73 -10.06 24.56
C ALA A 366 2.28 -9.53 24.56
N ILE A 367 1.36 -10.35 25.06
CA ILE A 367 0.01 -9.89 25.38
C ILE A 367 0.08 -9.16 26.72
N PRO A 368 -0.37 -7.88 26.83
CA PRO A 368 -0.38 -7.19 28.09
C PRO A 368 -1.15 -7.96 29.16
N ALA A 369 -0.64 -7.96 30.41
CA ALA A 369 -1.22 -8.76 31.49
C ALA A 369 -2.64 -8.31 31.88
N ASP A 370 -2.96 -7.05 31.64
CA ASP A 370 -4.24 -6.41 31.88
C ASP A 370 -5.16 -6.35 30.65
N ALA A 371 -4.68 -6.83 29.49
CA ALA A 371 -5.48 -6.90 28.27
C ALA A 371 -6.74 -7.72 28.47
N LYS A 372 -7.90 -7.11 28.17
CA LYS A 372 -9.18 -7.82 28.17
C LYS A 372 -9.32 -8.59 26.85
N PRO A 373 -9.54 -9.92 26.89
CA PRO A 373 -9.74 -10.68 25.68
C PRO A 373 -10.97 -10.18 24.90
N VAL A 374 -10.80 -9.84 23.63
CA VAL A 374 -11.90 -9.55 22.70
C VAL A 374 -12.65 -10.85 22.38
N ASP A 375 -11.91 -11.95 22.29
CA ASP A 375 -12.41 -13.30 22.11
C ASP A 375 -11.64 -14.25 23.05
N SER A 376 -12.36 -14.96 23.91
CA SER A 376 -11.77 -15.90 24.88
C SER A 376 -10.99 -17.04 24.21
N ASN A 377 -11.34 -17.39 22.98
CA ASN A 377 -10.67 -18.44 22.19
C ASN A 377 -9.50 -17.91 21.36
N ASN A 378 -9.38 -16.59 21.22
CA ASN A 378 -8.33 -15.93 20.44
C ASN A 378 -7.68 -14.80 21.25
N LYS A 379 -6.89 -15.17 22.24
CA LYS A 379 -6.21 -14.20 23.12
C LYS A 379 -5.23 -13.27 22.40
N ARG A 380 -4.77 -13.65 21.20
CA ARG A 380 -3.87 -12.83 20.38
C ARG A 380 -4.60 -11.65 19.72
N LEU A 381 -5.93 -11.74 19.58
CA LEU A 381 -6.76 -10.67 19.06
C LEU A 381 -6.81 -9.51 20.06
N ALA A 382 -6.18 -8.38 19.71
CA ALA A 382 -6.13 -7.19 20.53
C ALA A 382 -7.41 -6.36 20.42
N GLY A 383 -7.95 -6.20 19.21
CA GLY A 383 -9.17 -5.44 18.96
C GLY A 383 -9.71 -5.61 17.56
N THR A 384 -11.01 -5.38 17.43
CA THR A 384 -11.70 -5.28 16.12
C THR A 384 -12.52 -4.01 16.09
N PHE A 385 -12.69 -3.42 14.89
CA PHE A 385 -13.45 -2.20 14.70
C PHE A 385 -14.19 -2.23 13.36
N ASP A 386 -15.50 -1.98 13.38
CA ASP A 386 -16.33 -1.95 12.18
C ASP A 386 -16.03 -0.69 11.36
N ILE A 387 -15.45 -0.84 10.19
CA ILE A 387 -15.10 0.26 9.29
C ILE A 387 -16.31 0.65 8.46
N THR A 388 -16.63 1.94 8.45
CA THR A 388 -17.73 2.52 7.69
C THR A 388 -17.28 3.28 6.45
N CYS A 389 -16.06 3.83 6.48
CA CYS A 389 -15.55 4.79 5.50
C CYS A 389 -16.49 5.98 5.27
N GLY A 390 -17.36 6.32 6.25
CA GLY A 390 -18.38 7.35 6.14
C GLY A 390 -19.56 6.99 5.23
N LEU A 391 -19.62 5.77 4.72
CA LEU A 391 -20.65 5.32 3.79
C LEU A 391 -21.93 4.90 4.52
N PRO A 392 -23.12 5.05 3.88
CA PRO A 392 -24.39 4.64 4.47
C PRO A 392 -24.40 3.18 4.92
N ALA A 393 -25.18 2.86 5.94
CA ALA A 393 -25.35 1.49 6.42
C ALA A 393 -25.92 0.54 5.35
N SER A 394 -26.64 1.08 4.35
CA SER A 394 -27.17 0.35 3.21
C SER A 394 -26.13 -0.02 2.15
N THR A 395 -24.90 0.53 2.22
CA THR A 395 -23.82 0.16 1.30
C THR A 395 -23.43 -1.28 1.54
N GLU A 396 -23.57 -2.13 0.53
CA GLU A 396 -23.38 -3.57 0.67
C GLU A 396 -21.90 -3.91 0.91
N TRP A 397 -20.98 -3.28 0.15
CA TRP A 397 -19.56 -3.55 0.19
C TRP A 397 -18.78 -2.35 0.70
N VAL A 398 -18.16 -2.50 1.84
CA VAL A 398 -17.13 -1.61 2.39
C VAL A 398 -15.90 -2.46 2.67
N GLN A 399 -15.01 -2.58 1.67
CA GLN A 399 -13.95 -3.58 1.68
C GLN A 399 -12.70 -3.01 1.00
N SER A 400 -11.53 -3.51 1.37
CA SER A 400 -10.25 -3.08 0.79
C SER A 400 -9.31 -4.26 0.59
N GLU A 401 -8.43 -4.15 -0.43
CA GLU A 401 -7.21 -4.93 -0.54
C GLU A 401 -5.96 -4.06 -0.34
N GLN A 402 -6.15 -2.75 -0.16
CA GLN A 402 -5.05 -1.84 0.12
C GLN A 402 -4.61 -1.99 1.57
N SER A 403 -3.31 -1.92 1.80
CA SER A 403 -2.74 -2.05 3.13
C SER A 403 -3.16 -0.89 4.03
N VAL A 404 -3.17 -1.15 5.33
CA VAL A 404 -3.47 -0.13 6.34
C VAL A 404 -2.30 0.83 6.42
N VAL A 405 -2.54 2.14 6.25
CA VAL A 405 -1.52 3.16 6.48
C VAL A 405 -1.44 3.45 7.97
N ALA A 406 -0.25 3.47 8.56
CA ALA A 406 -0.09 3.67 9.98
C ALA A 406 0.94 4.76 10.34
N ALA A 407 0.57 5.64 11.29
CA ALA A 407 1.50 6.56 11.92
C ALA A 407 1.16 6.70 13.41
N GLY A 408 2.12 6.37 14.28
CA GLY A 408 1.86 6.22 15.72
C GLY A 408 0.83 5.11 15.97
N TYR A 409 -0.23 5.46 16.70
CA TYR A 409 -1.37 4.59 16.97
C TYR A 409 -2.60 4.88 16.10
N ASP A 410 -2.44 5.67 15.06
CA ASP A 410 -3.51 5.93 14.10
C ASP A 410 -3.36 5.03 12.87
N ALA A 411 -4.50 4.57 12.37
CA ALA A 411 -4.61 3.71 11.18
C ALA A 411 -5.60 4.33 10.19
N PHE A 412 -5.21 4.38 8.91
CA PHE A 412 -6.05 4.87 7.83
C PHE A 412 -6.36 3.75 6.85
N VAL A 413 -7.62 3.65 6.46
CA VAL A 413 -8.14 2.67 5.52
C VAL A 413 -9.08 3.31 4.50
N VAL A 414 -9.23 2.68 3.34
CA VAL A 414 -10.12 3.12 2.26
C VAL A 414 -11.05 1.99 1.84
N ASN A 415 -12.22 2.35 1.29
CA ASN A 415 -13.03 1.41 0.52
C ASN A 415 -12.56 1.45 -0.94
N ASN A 416 -12.13 0.31 -1.48
CA ASN A 416 -11.75 0.21 -2.89
C ASN A 416 -12.61 -0.77 -3.70
N ILE A 417 -13.76 -1.20 -3.16
CA ILE A 417 -14.70 -2.06 -3.88
C ILE A 417 -15.82 -1.21 -4.45
N SER A 418 -15.93 -1.18 -5.79
CA SER A 418 -17.02 -0.54 -6.51
C SER A 418 -18.35 -1.26 -6.23
N GLN A 419 -19.44 -0.50 -6.17
CA GLN A 419 -20.80 -1.04 -6.09
C GLN A 419 -21.33 -1.46 -7.47
N THR A 420 -20.50 -1.42 -8.51
CA THR A 420 -20.89 -1.79 -9.88
C THR A 420 -21.48 -3.19 -9.92
N LYS A 421 -22.43 -3.38 -10.85
CA LYS A 421 -23.00 -4.69 -11.17
C LYS A 421 -22.40 -5.29 -12.46
N GLU A 422 -21.41 -4.63 -13.05
CA GLU A 422 -20.62 -5.18 -14.15
C GLU A 422 -19.91 -6.45 -13.70
N ASP A 423 -19.95 -7.48 -14.55
CA ASP A 423 -19.16 -8.70 -14.31
C ASP A 423 -17.69 -8.45 -14.65
N ILE A 424 -16.92 -8.15 -13.62
CA ILE A 424 -15.49 -7.93 -13.72
C ILE A 424 -14.75 -9.24 -13.38
N SER A 425 -14.65 -10.10 -14.36
CA SER A 425 -13.97 -11.40 -14.21
C SER A 425 -12.44 -11.27 -14.11
N ASP A 426 -11.84 -10.33 -14.84
CA ASP A 426 -10.40 -10.03 -14.74
C ASP A 426 -10.17 -8.77 -13.89
N LYS A 427 -9.47 -8.96 -12.76
CA LYS A 427 -9.23 -7.89 -11.78
C LYS A 427 -8.32 -6.79 -12.30
N ILE A 428 -7.36 -7.12 -13.16
CA ILE A 428 -6.45 -6.13 -13.77
C ILE A 428 -7.21 -5.24 -14.73
N ILE A 429 -8.07 -5.83 -15.58
CA ILE A 429 -8.94 -5.04 -16.46
C ILE A 429 -9.90 -4.18 -15.65
N GLY A 430 -10.43 -4.73 -14.55
CA GLY A 430 -11.27 -3.97 -13.61
C GLY A 430 -10.58 -2.71 -13.09
N VAL A 431 -9.31 -2.80 -12.69
CA VAL A 431 -8.53 -1.65 -12.22
C VAL A 431 -8.30 -0.62 -13.34
N LEU A 432 -8.08 -1.05 -14.58
CA LEU A 432 -7.94 -0.14 -15.72
C LEU A 432 -9.26 0.59 -16.05
N ALA A 433 -10.40 -0.04 -15.78
CA ALA A 433 -11.73 0.43 -16.12
C ALA A 433 -12.34 1.40 -15.09
N ILE A 434 -11.97 1.25 -13.82
CA ILE A 434 -12.53 2.05 -12.71
C ILE A 434 -12.20 3.53 -12.89
N GLY A 435 -13.24 4.35 -12.81
CA GLY A 435 -13.23 5.77 -13.06
C GLY A 435 -13.72 6.10 -14.45
N PRO A 436 -12.99 5.79 -15.52
CA PRO A 436 -13.39 6.13 -16.88
C PRO A 436 -14.65 5.41 -17.38
N THR A 437 -14.83 4.13 -17.09
CA THR A 437 -15.94 3.31 -17.64
C THR A 437 -16.77 2.62 -16.57
N ILE A 438 -16.28 2.49 -15.36
CA ILE A 438 -16.96 1.88 -14.23
C ILE A 438 -16.97 2.88 -13.07
N GLU A 439 -18.05 2.89 -12.30
CA GLU A 439 -18.16 3.73 -11.12
C GLU A 439 -17.01 3.51 -10.15
N THR A 440 -16.38 4.61 -9.75
CA THR A 440 -15.25 4.58 -8.81
C THR A 440 -15.73 4.29 -7.39
N PRO A 441 -15.05 3.40 -6.63
CA PRO A 441 -15.33 3.25 -5.21
C PRO A 441 -14.98 4.53 -4.44
N ARG A 442 -15.71 4.78 -3.37
CA ARG A 442 -15.49 5.93 -2.47
C ARG A 442 -15.50 5.49 -1.03
N GLY A 443 -14.89 6.32 -0.19
CA GLY A 443 -14.91 6.18 1.25
C GLY A 443 -13.52 5.95 1.85
N ALA A 444 -13.26 6.68 2.95
CA ALA A 444 -12.03 6.57 3.74
C ALA A 444 -12.34 6.79 5.22
N GLU A 445 -11.54 6.18 6.09
CA GLU A 445 -11.67 6.32 7.54
C GLU A 445 -10.31 6.29 8.20
N CYS A 446 -10.11 7.20 9.16
CA CYS A 446 -8.97 7.18 10.07
C CYS A 446 -9.47 6.85 11.48
N VAL A 447 -8.81 5.91 12.13
CA VAL A 447 -9.12 5.45 13.48
C VAL A 447 -7.87 5.50 14.35
N SER A 448 -8.05 5.61 15.65
CA SER A 448 -6.96 5.66 16.63
C SER A 448 -7.07 4.51 17.63
N TRP A 449 -5.95 3.90 17.97
CA TRP A 449 -5.87 2.88 19.01
C TRP A 449 -5.67 3.56 20.38
N ASN A 450 -6.60 3.31 21.28
CA ASN A 450 -6.51 3.77 22.68
C ASN A 450 -5.81 2.68 23.50
N THR A 451 -4.56 2.93 23.89
CA THR A 451 -3.74 1.96 24.64
C THR A 451 -4.22 1.70 26.06
N LYS A 452 -4.95 2.65 26.70
CA LYS A 452 -5.51 2.45 28.04
C LYS A 452 -6.72 1.52 28.05
N GLU A 453 -7.51 1.58 26.98
CA GLU A 453 -8.76 0.83 26.89
C GLU A 453 -8.65 -0.37 25.95
N ASN A 454 -7.53 -0.50 25.23
CA ASN A 454 -7.27 -1.54 24.21
C ASN A 454 -8.40 -1.61 23.20
N LYS A 455 -8.77 -0.47 22.61
CA LYS A 455 -9.84 -0.36 21.62
C LYS A 455 -9.53 0.68 20.55
N TRP A 456 -10.20 0.53 19.41
CA TRP A 456 -10.20 1.50 18.34
C TRP A 456 -11.26 2.58 18.55
N GLU A 457 -10.98 3.80 18.10
CA GLU A 457 -11.91 4.94 18.09
C GLU A 457 -11.83 5.67 16.75
N THR A 458 -12.97 6.06 16.17
CA THR A 458 -12.98 6.86 14.93
C THR A 458 -12.39 8.25 15.19
N LYS A 459 -11.43 8.67 14.37
CA LYS A 459 -10.98 10.06 14.30
C LYS A 459 -11.83 10.86 13.33
N TRP A 460 -11.93 10.38 12.10
CA TRP A 460 -12.74 11.00 11.06
C TRP A 460 -13.07 10.02 9.94
N THR A 461 -14.10 10.36 9.15
CA THR A 461 -14.53 9.62 7.97
C THR A 461 -14.75 10.56 6.79
N ARG A 462 -14.58 10.05 5.57
CA ARG A 462 -14.83 10.77 4.30
C ARG A 462 -15.52 9.83 3.31
N ALA A 463 -16.80 10.08 3.01
CA ALA A 463 -17.59 9.29 2.06
C ALA A 463 -17.34 9.67 0.59
N ASP A 464 -16.74 10.81 0.34
CA ASP A 464 -16.60 11.42 -0.98
C ASP A 464 -15.24 11.15 -1.66
N VAL A 465 -14.28 10.62 -0.93
CA VAL A 465 -12.90 10.40 -1.40
C VAL A 465 -12.79 9.08 -2.14
N SER A 466 -12.18 9.09 -3.32
CA SER A 466 -11.93 7.89 -4.13
C SER A 466 -10.47 7.40 -3.99
N SER A 467 -10.31 6.09 -3.83
CA SER A 467 -9.00 5.40 -3.83
C SER A 467 -9.15 3.98 -4.40
N PRO A 468 -9.29 3.83 -5.73
CA PRO A 468 -9.66 2.54 -6.33
C PRO A 468 -8.56 1.47 -6.25
N SER A 469 -7.29 1.84 -6.41
CA SER A 469 -6.24 0.82 -6.50
C SER A 469 -4.86 1.26 -6.03
N MET A 470 -4.53 2.55 -6.14
CA MET A 470 -3.22 3.06 -5.73
C MET A 470 -3.11 3.06 -4.21
N ILE A 471 -2.01 2.54 -3.68
CA ILE A 471 -1.81 2.38 -2.24
C ILE A 471 -1.64 3.76 -1.60
N PRO A 472 -2.46 4.14 -0.61
CA PRO A 472 -2.32 5.39 0.11
C PRO A 472 -1.00 5.45 0.89
N ALA A 473 -0.51 6.67 1.14
CA ALA A 473 0.69 6.86 1.94
C ALA A 473 0.60 8.16 2.76
N VAL A 474 1.21 8.19 3.95
CA VAL A 474 1.19 9.36 4.84
C VAL A 474 2.55 10.07 4.85
N SER A 475 2.54 11.39 4.59
CA SER A 475 3.70 12.25 4.85
C SER A 475 3.72 12.64 6.31
N THR A 476 4.73 12.18 7.04
CA THR A 476 4.90 12.53 8.46
C THR A 476 5.32 13.99 8.67
N SER A 477 5.98 14.61 7.68
CA SER A 477 6.39 16.02 7.75
C SER A 477 5.28 17.01 7.38
N SER A 478 4.30 16.58 6.58
CA SER A 478 3.15 17.39 6.19
C SER A 478 1.89 17.04 6.96
N GLU A 479 1.90 15.92 7.69
CA GLU A 479 0.75 15.39 8.42
C GLU A 479 -0.48 15.27 7.53
N MET A 480 -0.26 14.69 6.34
CA MET A 480 -1.28 14.43 5.34
C MET A 480 -1.19 13.00 4.83
N VAL A 481 -2.31 12.31 4.76
CA VAL A 481 -2.43 11.05 4.03
C VAL A 481 -2.91 11.34 2.61
N PHE A 482 -2.27 10.69 1.64
CA PHE A 482 -2.55 10.86 0.22
C PHE A 482 -3.28 9.65 -0.32
N VAL A 483 -4.30 9.91 -1.13
CA VAL A 483 -5.03 8.93 -1.92
C VAL A 483 -5.03 9.35 -3.38
N SER A 484 -5.13 8.38 -4.29
CA SER A 484 -5.30 8.65 -5.72
C SER A 484 -6.58 8.01 -6.21
N GLY A 485 -7.39 8.79 -6.91
CA GLY A 485 -8.68 8.32 -7.39
C GLY A 485 -9.26 9.16 -8.51
N TRP A 486 -10.49 8.83 -8.86
CA TRP A 486 -11.24 9.48 -9.91
C TRP A 486 -12.28 10.44 -9.32
N ASN A 487 -12.26 11.65 -9.84
CA ASN A 487 -13.30 12.67 -9.60
C ASN A 487 -14.09 12.87 -10.90
N ASP A 488 -15.42 12.80 -10.83
CA ASP A 488 -16.30 12.82 -12.02
C ASP A 488 -16.14 14.12 -12.83
N THR A 489 -15.78 15.21 -12.17
CA THR A 489 -15.57 16.50 -12.82
C THR A 489 -14.17 16.66 -13.39
N THR A 490 -13.15 16.38 -12.56
CA THR A 490 -11.74 16.70 -12.88
C THR A 490 -10.95 15.51 -13.41
N GLY A 491 -11.45 14.28 -13.29
CA GLY A 491 -10.74 13.05 -13.66
C GLY A 491 -9.83 12.55 -12.55
N TRP A 492 -8.69 11.99 -12.91
CA TRP A 492 -7.69 11.47 -11.97
C TRP A 492 -7.08 12.59 -11.12
N GLU A 493 -6.95 12.33 -9.84
CA GLU A 493 -6.30 13.26 -8.92
C GLU A 493 -5.61 12.52 -7.76
N VAL A 494 -4.58 13.17 -7.19
CA VAL A 494 -4.00 12.80 -5.90
C VAL A 494 -4.51 13.81 -4.88
N THR A 495 -5.21 13.33 -3.85
CA THR A 495 -5.80 14.14 -2.79
C THR A 495 -5.06 13.91 -1.48
N GLY A 496 -4.56 14.98 -0.87
CA GLY A 496 -3.96 14.97 0.48
C GLY A 496 -4.99 15.42 1.52
N LEU A 497 -5.24 14.54 2.47
CA LEU A 497 -6.16 14.75 3.58
C LEU A 497 -5.35 15.00 4.86
N ASP A 498 -5.72 16.00 5.61
CA ASP A 498 -5.15 16.25 6.93
C ASP A 498 -5.29 15.01 7.83
N TRP A 499 -4.19 14.56 8.41
CA TRP A 499 -4.15 13.32 9.18
C TRP A 499 -5.02 13.35 10.43
N HIS A 500 -5.22 14.53 11.01
CA HIS A 500 -5.97 14.69 12.26
C HIS A 500 -7.46 14.91 12.05
N THR A 501 -7.84 15.55 10.93
CA THR A 501 -9.22 16.03 10.71
C THR A 501 -9.90 15.47 9.47
N GLY A 502 -9.14 14.89 8.55
CA GLY A 502 -9.65 14.43 7.25
C GLY A 502 -9.97 15.57 6.26
N ALA A 503 -9.67 16.83 6.61
CA ALA A 503 -9.89 17.95 5.71
C ALA A 503 -8.96 17.87 4.50
N THR A 504 -9.47 18.21 3.31
CA THR A 504 -8.63 18.26 2.11
C THR A 504 -7.68 19.45 2.18
N ARG A 505 -6.38 19.19 2.14
CA ARG A 505 -5.31 20.20 2.16
C ARG A 505 -4.57 20.29 0.83
N HIS A 506 -4.46 19.17 0.12
CA HIS A 506 -3.74 19.10 -1.16
C HIS A 506 -4.59 18.44 -2.22
N ARG A 507 -4.50 18.93 -3.45
CA ARG A 507 -5.01 18.26 -4.65
C ARG A 507 -4.04 18.44 -5.81
N THR A 508 -3.59 17.36 -6.42
CA THR A 508 -2.93 17.38 -7.73
C THR A 508 -3.87 16.78 -8.75
N ILE A 509 -4.46 17.63 -9.61
CA ILE A 509 -5.42 17.24 -10.64
C ILE A 509 -4.65 16.85 -11.89
N LEU A 510 -4.78 15.58 -12.30
CA LEU A 510 -4.09 14.97 -13.45
C LEU A 510 -4.97 14.95 -14.72
N GLY A 511 -6.29 15.20 -14.57
CA GLY A 511 -7.23 15.24 -15.69
C GLY A 511 -7.80 13.88 -16.06
N LYS A 512 -8.50 13.83 -17.20
CA LYS A 512 -9.25 12.63 -17.64
C LYS A 512 -8.45 11.67 -18.53
N ASP A 513 -7.18 11.92 -18.72
CA ASP A 513 -6.28 11.06 -19.50
C ASP A 513 -5.96 9.79 -18.70
N ASN A 514 -6.21 8.61 -19.30
CA ASN A 514 -5.98 7.33 -18.65
C ASN A 514 -4.49 7.02 -18.37
N ARG A 515 -3.57 7.78 -18.92
CA ARG A 515 -2.16 7.74 -18.49
C ARG A 515 -2.00 8.07 -16.99
N ALA A 516 -2.97 8.75 -16.38
CA ALA A 516 -3.01 9.04 -14.96
C ALA A 516 -3.64 7.92 -14.09
N ASN A 517 -3.97 6.75 -14.65
CA ASN A 517 -4.37 5.61 -13.84
C ASN A 517 -3.14 5.02 -13.12
N GLY A 518 -3.09 5.17 -11.81
CA GLY A 518 -1.98 4.73 -10.96
C GLY A 518 -2.11 3.30 -10.43
N ALA A 519 -2.65 2.40 -11.23
CA ALA A 519 -2.97 1.02 -10.87
C ALA A 519 -1.91 0.34 -9.97
N TYR A 520 -2.30 -0.04 -8.76
CA TYR A 520 -1.52 -0.78 -7.75
C TYR A 520 -0.21 -0.13 -7.28
N ALA A 521 0.15 1.06 -7.76
CA ALA A 521 1.36 1.73 -7.33
C ALA A 521 1.20 2.38 -5.95
N ILE A 522 2.34 2.70 -5.31
CA ILE A 522 2.37 3.45 -4.05
C ILE A 522 2.50 4.93 -4.37
N ILE A 523 1.76 5.77 -3.66
CA ILE A 523 1.86 7.24 -3.79
C ILE A 523 3.17 7.70 -3.16
N GLN A 524 3.98 8.44 -3.91
CA GLN A 524 5.29 8.92 -3.47
C GLN A 524 5.51 10.37 -3.87
N PHE A 525 6.36 11.06 -3.13
CA PHE A 525 6.82 12.40 -3.43
C PHE A 525 8.33 12.48 -3.33
N PHE A 526 8.94 13.34 -4.14
CA PHE A 526 10.33 13.71 -3.99
C PHE A 526 10.51 14.67 -2.81
N ASP A 527 11.72 14.79 -2.27
CA ASP A 527 12.03 15.66 -1.12
C ASP A 527 11.67 17.14 -1.37
N ASN A 528 11.67 17.57 -2.63
CA ASN A 528 11.25 18.92 -3.00
C ASN A 528 9.72 19.08 -3.10
N GLY A 529 8.95 18.04 -2.80
CA GLY A 529 7.49 18.03 -2.88
C GLY A 529 6.91 17.77 -4.27
N ASP A 530 7.72 17.50 -5.31
CA ASP A 530 7.21 17.06 -6.60
C ASP A 530 6.58 15.67 -6.45
N LEU A 531 5.43 15.45 -7.11
CA LEU A 531 4.78 14.15 -7.10
C LEU A 531 5.54 13.17 -8.01
N LEU A 532 5.93 12.03 -7.44
CA LEU A 532 6.39 10.86 -8.16
C LEU A 532 5.19 9.94 -8.38
N TYR A 533 4.63 9.97 -9.58
CA TYR A 533 3.39 9.27 -9.88
C TYR A 533 3.67 8.07 -10.77
N ASN A 534 3.47 6.89 -10.23
CA ASN A 534 3.57 5.63 -10.97
C ASN A 534 2.22 5.31 -11.62
N SER A 535 2.19 5.22 -12.92
CA SER A 535 0.96 4.95 -13.67
C SER A 535 1.07 3.70 -14.53
N VAL A 536 -0.05 3.25 -15.05
CA VAL A 536 -0.12 2.09 -15.95
C VAL A 536 0.72 2.26 -17.23
N SER A 537 1.06 3.48 -17.61
CA SER A 537 1.91 3.80 -18.77
C SER A 537 3.38 4.07 -18.43
N GLY A 538 3.73 4.03 -17.16
CA GLY A 538 5.05 4.36 -16.65
C GLY A 538 5.04 5.54 -15.67
N PRO A 539 6.15 5.79 -14.97
CA PRO A 539 6.22 6.84 -13.97
C PRO A 539 6.31 8.23 -14.57
N PHE A 540 5.75 9.21 -13.84
CA PHE A 540 5.82 10.64 -14.14
C PHE A 540 6.43 11.40 -12.96
N ARG A 541 7.13 12.49 -13.27
CA ARG A 541 7.43 13.54 -12.31
C ARG A 541 6.52 14.73 -12.56
N VAL A 542 5.63 15.02 -11.62
CA VAL A 542 4.73 16.16 -11.65
C VAL A 542 5.31 17.25 -10.75
N GLN A 543 5.71 18.37 -11.34
CA GLN A 543 6.22 19.50 -10.56
C GLN A 543 5.08 20.21 -9.84
N ILE A 544 5.17 20.30 -8.52
CA ILE A 544 4.23 21.02 -7.66
C ILE A 544 4.74 22.45 -7.46
N LYS A 545 4.18 23.42 -8.22
CA LYS A 545 4.61 24.83 -8.23
C LYS A 545 3.61 25.74 -7.54
#